data_1c5be993e0daac647f2ce77bcf1c356c
#
_entry.id   1c5be993e0daac647f2ce77bcf1c356c
#
_cell.length_a   1.000
_cell.length_b   1.000
_cell.length_c   1.000
_cell.angle_alpha   90.00
_cell.angle_beta   90.00
_cell.angle_gamma   90.00
#
_symmetry.space_group_name_H-M   'P 1'
#
loop_
_entity.id
_entity.type
_entity.pdbx_description
1 polymer ?
#
loop_
_entity_poly.entity_id
_entity_poly.type
_entity_poly.pdbx_seq_one_letter_code
_entity_poly.pdbx_strand_id
1 'polypeptide(L)'
;MVPEAKLKQTESGLAPEGEGWFVVNTREARWFEHDPFGKYTRFEGDARFPEFGINISLLEPGNPSCMYHGENNQEDFLVLAGECLLLVEGEERPLKAWDFVHCPAWTEHVFVGAGSGPCLILSVGTRNDPDEVIYPVAEVAQGHGGGVEEETTSAKDAYARFPQAVERPFQEGDLPDW
;
A
#
# COMPACT_ATOMS: atom_id res chain seq x y z
N MET A 1 -22.89 4.20 -23.17
CA MET A 1 -22.66 5.12 -22.03
C MET A 1 -22.27 4.24 -20.87
N VAL A 2 -21.15 4.50 -20.22
CA VAL A 2 -20.73 3.73 -19.03
C VAL A 2 -21.62 4.11 -17.85
N PRO A 3 -22.26 3.15 -17.18
CA PRO A 3 -23.15 3.45 -16.04
C PRO A 3 -22.34 3.87 -14.80
N GLU A 4 -23.01 4.50 -13.85
CA GLU A 4 -22.48 4.73 -12.53
C GLU A 4 -22.59 3.46 -11.67
N ALA A 5 -21.48 3.03 -11.05
CA ALA A 5 -21.49 1.95 -10.09
C ALA A 5 -22.11 2.41 -8.76
N LYS A 6 -22.89 1.55 -8.15
CA LYS A 6 -23.45 1.84 -6.81
C LYS A 6 -22.36 1.76 -5.76
N LEU A 7 -22.39 2.66 -4.80
CA LEU A 7 -21.60 2.55 -3.60
C LEU A 7 -22.42 1.83 -2.50
N LYS A 8 -21.90 0.70 -2.04
CA LYS A 8 -22.50 -0.08 -0.95
C LYS A 8 -21.89 0.33 0.37
N GLN A 9 -22.75 0.66 1.34
CA GLN A 9 -22.31 0.89 2.71
C GLN A 9 -21.96 -0.46 3.37
N THR A 10 -20.75 -0.55 3.91
CA THR A 10 -20.30 -1.66 4.76
C THR A 10 -20.05 -1.14 6.19
N GLU A 11 -19.70 -2.04 7.11
CA GLU A 11 -19.29 -1.63 8.47
C GLU A 11 -17.99 -0.83 8.48
N SER A 12 -17.13 -1.01 7.46
CA SER A 12 -15.82 -0.39 7.31
C SER A 12 -15.75 0.78 6.33
N GLY A 13 -16.89 1.18 5.72
CA GLY A 13 -17.01 2.31 4.78
C GLY A 13 -17.68 1.95 3.46
N LEU A 14 -17.59 2.85 2.49
CA LEU A 14 -18.17 2.69 1.17
C LEU A 14 -17.24 1.86 0.25
N ALA A 15 -17.83 0.94 -0.51
CA ALA A 15 -17.16 0.20 -1.55
C ALA A 15 -18.01 0.14 -2.83
N PRO A 16 -17.43 0.21 -4.04
CA PRO A 16 -18.21 0.10 -5.28
C PRO A 16 -18.73 -1.33 -5.46
N GLU A 17 -19.94 -1.45 -6.01
CA GLU A 17 -20.60 -2.70 -6.34
C GLU A 17 -20.70 -2.83 -7.87
N GLY A 18 -20.00 -3.82 -8.45
CA GLY A 18 -19.96 -4.05 -9.89
C GLY A 18 -19.06 -3.09 -10.64
N GLU A 19 -19.29 -3.01 -11.95
CA GLU A 19 -18.50 -2.19 -12.88
C GLU A 19 -19.18 -0.84 -13.14
N GLY A 20 -18.37 0.18 -13.42
CA GLY A 20 -18.84 1.52 -13.75
C GLY A 20 -17.96 2.60 -13.17
N TRP A 21 -18.28 3.85 -13.47
CA TRP A 21 -17.62 4.98 -12.83
C TRP A 21 -18.28 5.30 -11.47
N PHE A 22 -17.52 5.81 -10.54
CA PHE A 22 -18.02 6.24 -9.23
C PHE A 22 -17.16 7.38 -8.67
N VAL A 23 -17.68 8.04 -7.65
CA VAL A 23 -16.96 9.04 -6.86
C VAL A 23 -17.12 8.66 -5.40
N VAL A 24 -16.00 8.53 -4.69
CA VAL A 24 -16.00 8.28 -3.25
C VAL A 24 -15.00 9.21 -2.56
N ASN A 25 -15.38 9.78 -1.44
CA ASN A 25 -14.44 10.49 -0.58
C ASN A 25 -13.59 9.44 0.17
N THR A 26 -12.28 9.63 0.17
CA THR A 26 -11.34 8.70 0.85
C THR A 26 -11.69 8.50 2.33
N ARG A 27 -12.23 9.51 3.00
CA ARG A 27 -12.68 9.41 4.40
C ARG A 27 -13.93 8.53 4.58
N GLU A 28 -14.71 8.34 3.51
CA GLU A 28 -15.90 7.49 3.51
C GLU A 28 -15.63 6.10 2.93
N ALA A 29 -14.50 5.93 2.25
CA ALA A 29 -14.10 4.66 1.65
C ALA A 29 -13.82 3.60 2.72
N ARG A 30 -13.84 2.34 2.31
CA ARG A 30 -13.48 1.20 3.13
C ARG A 30 -11.97 1.19 3.40
N TRP A 31 -11.60 1.14 4.68
CA TRP A 31 -10.21 1.06 5.14
C TRP A 31 -9.87 -0.32 5.68
N PHE A 32 -8.57 -0.58 5.76
CA PHE A 32 -7.98 -1.78 6.32
C PHE A 32 -6.86 -1.40 7.27
N GLU A 33 -6.58 -2.26 8.23
CA GLU A 33 -5.43 -2.16 9.11
C GLU A 33 -4.70 -3.50 9.13
N HIS A 34 -3.39 -3.45 8.98
CA HIS A 34 -2.52 -4.60 8.94
C HIS A 34 -1.29 -4.35 9.81
N ASP A 35 -1.29 -4.86 11.03
CA ASP A 35 -0.16 -4.69 11.96
C ASP A 35 1.04 -5.57 11.54
N PRO A 36 2.27 -5.02 11.43
CA PRO A 36 2.69 -3.63 11.66
C PRO A 36 2.65 -2.72 10.41
N PHE A 37 2.09 -3.16 9.30
CA PHE A 37 2.20 -2.52 7.98
C PHE A 37 1.33 -1.27 7.81
N GLY A 38 0.68 -0.80 8.88
CA GLY A 38 -0.09 0.42 8.88
C GLY A 38 -1.52 0.25 8.39
N LYS A 39 -2.11 1.36 7.94
CA LYS A 39 -3.50 1.43 7.50
C LYS A 39 -3.53 1.76 6.01
N TYR A 40 -4.54 1.27 5.31
CA TYR A 40 -4.66 1.58 3.89
C TYR A 40 -6.11 1.52 3.42
N THR A 41 -6.39 2.22 2.34
CA THR A 41 -7.62 2.08 1.57
C THR A 41 -7.30 1.75 0.13
N ARG A 42 -8.05 0.85 -0.45
CA ARG A 42 -8.09 0.60 -1.89
C ARG A 42 -9.52 0.86 -2.35
N PHE A 43 -9.64 1.49 -3.51
CA PHE A 43 -10.91 2.00 -4.01
C PHE A 43 -11.74 0.94 -4.74
N GLU A 44 -11.32 -0.31 -4.68
CA GLU A 44 -11.98 -1.45 -5.30
C GLU A 44 -13.05 -2.05 -4.39
N GLY A 45 -14.10 -2.57 -5.02
CA GLY A 45 -15.09 -3.42 -4.37
C GLY A 45 -14.88 -4.89 -4.67
N ASP A 46 -15.97 -5.57 -5.07
CA ASP A 46 -15.91 -6.97 -5.50
C ASP A 46 -15.25 -7.11 -6.89
N ALA A 47 -15.40 -6.10 -7.74
CA ALA A 47 -14.72 -6.00 -9.02
C ALA A 47 -13.35 -5.29 -8.85
N ARG A 48 -12.30 -5.94 -9.33
CA ARG A 48 -10.95 -5.37 -9.36
C ARG A 48 -10.79 -4.46 -10.58
N PHE A 49 -10.02 -3.39 -10.44
CA PHE A 49 -9.60 -2.61 -11.60
C PHE A 49 -8.68 -3.46 -12.47
N PRO A 50 -8.97 -3.58 -13.79
CA PRO A 50 -8.26 -4.56 -14.61
C PRO A 50 -6.81 -4.17 -14.95
N GLU A 51 -6.50 -2.86 -15.00
CA GLU A 51 -5.21 -2.37 -15.49
C GLU A 51 -4.24 -1.99 -14.36
N PHE A 52 -4.74 -1.35 -13.29
CA PHE A 52 -3.90 -0.99 -12.13
C PHE A 52 -4.64 -1.12 -10.82
N GLY A 53 -3.86 -1.41 -9.75
CA GLY A 53 -4.25 -1.18 -8.37
C GLY A 53 -3.96 0.27 -7.97
N ILE A 54 -4.86 0.89 -7.20
CA ILE A 54 -4.66 2.21 -6.62
C ILE A 54 -5.02 2.14 -5.15
N ASN A 55 -4.12 2.58 -4.30
CA ASN A 55 -4.36 2.64 -2.85
C ASN A 55 -3.71 3.87 -2.22
N ILE A 56 -4.14 4.17 -1.02
CA ILE A 56 -3.51 5.13 -0.13
C ILE A 56 -3.13 4.38 1.13
N SER A 57 -1.87 4.50 1.52
CA SER A 57 -1.31 3.91 2.75
C SER A 57 -0.94 4.99 3.74
N LEU A 58 -1.20 4.73 5.01
CA LEU A 58 -0.82 5.56 6.14
C LEU A 58 0.11 4.75 7.03
N LEU A 59 1.33 5.24 7.18
CA LEU A 59 2.42 4.60 7.90
C LEU A 59 2.78 5.41 9.15
N GLU A 60 2.72 4.79 10.30
CA GLU A 60 3.30 5.38 11.51
C GLU A 60 4.84 5.32 11.46
N PRO A 61 5.55 6.24 12.13
CA PRO A 61 7.01 6.20 12.19
C PRO A 61 7.56 4.84 12.63
N GLY A 62 8.48 4.28 11.85
CA GLY A 62 9.11 2.99 12.06
C GLY A 62 8.36 1.79 11.47
N ASN A 63 7.13 1.95 10.98
CA ASN A 63 6.36 0.86 10.40
C ASN A 63 6.63 0.72 8.89
N PRO A 64 6.96 -0.49 8.40
CA PRO A 64 7.05 -0.75 6.97
C PRO A 64 5.65 -0.78 6.32
N SER A 65 5.56 -0.45 5.03
CA SER A 65 4.30 -0.50 4.27
C SER A 65 3.87 -1.92 3.91
N CYS A 66 4.83 -2.80 3.76
CA CYS A 66 4.69 -4.21 3.38
C CYS A 66 6.01 -4.94 3.64
N MET A 67 6.14 -6.18 3.20
CA MET A 67 7.44 -6.86 3.12
C MET A 67 8.24 -6.33 1.94
N TYR A 68 9.56 -6.17 2.08
CA TYR A 68 10.48 -5.81 1.00
C TYR A 68 10.37 -6.83 -0.12
N HIS A 69 10.11 -6.36 -1.33
CA HIS A 69 9.83 -7.23 -2.47
C HIS A 69 10.15 -6.55 -3.80
N GLY A 70 10.30 -7.36 -4.84
CA GLY A 70 10.23 -6.95 -6.24
C GLY A 70 9.11 -7.71 -6.93
N GLU A 71 8.40 -7.06 -7.84
CA GLU A 71 7.33 -7.69 -8.61
C GLU A 71 7.44 -7.38 -10.11
N ASN A 72 6.81 -8.20 -10.94
CA ASN A 72 6.84 -8.01 -12.40
C ASN A 72 5.96 -6.84 -12.90
N ASN A 73 5.40 -6.07 -11.98
CA ASN A 73 4.62 -4.87 -12.25
C ASN A 73 5.47 -3.60 -12.13
N GLN A 74 5.08 -2.56 -12.89
CA GLN A 74 5.54 -1.20 -12.61
C GLN A 74 4.73 -0.64 -11.47
N GLU A 75 5.40 0.04 -10.54
CA GLU A 75 4.75 0.75 -9.45
C GLU A 75 5.21 2.20 -9.37
N ASP A 76 4.27 3.10 -9.15
CA ASP A 76 4.51 4.52 -8.99
C ASP A 76 3.92 5.02 -7.66
N PHE A 77 4.67 5.87 -6.97
CA PHE A 77 4.29 6.34 -5.64
C PHE A 77 4.42 7.86 -5.54
N LEU A 78 3.52 8.46 -4.80
CA LEU A 78 3.59 9.87 -4.44
C LEU A 78 3.40 10.02 -2.93
N VAL A 79 4.38 10.60 -2.25
CA VAL A 79 4.24 10.97 -0.84
C VAL A 79 3.30 12.17 -0.76
N LEU A 80 2.13 11.99 -0.20
CA LEU A 80 1.12 13.05 -0.08
C LEU A 80 1.36 13.93 1.15
N ALA A 81 1.81 13.33 2.27
CA ALA A 81 2.07 14.05 3.52
C ALA A 81 3.09 13.28 4.38
N GLY A 82 3.73 13.99 5.30
CA GLY A 82 4.71 13.42 6.23
C GLY A 82 6.05 13.09 5.60
N GLU A 83 6.79 12.21 6.27
CA GLU A 83 8.11 11.76 5.87
C GLU A 83 8.17 10.24 5.91
N CYS A 84 8.90 9.63 5.01
CA CYS A 84 9.18 8.20 5.00
C CYS A 84 10.60 7.91 4.53
N LEU A 85 11.03 6.68 4.75
CA LEU A 85 12.25 6.13 4.23
C LEU A 85 11.89 5.11 3.15
N LEU A 86 12.38 5.29 1.94
CA LEU A 86 12.31 4.28 0.89
C LEU A 86 13.55 3.39 1.00
N LEU A 87 13.33 2.11 1.20
CA LEU A 87 14.37 1.10 1.04
C LEU A 87 14.24 0.60 -0.39
N VAL A 88 15.26 0.78 -1.22
CA VAL A 88 15.23 0.45 -2.65
C VAL A 88 16.59 -0.07 -3.09
N GLU A 89 16.60 -1.23 -3.76
CA GLU A 89 17.84 -1.84 -4.28
C GLU A 89 18.96 -1.94 -3.22
N GLY A 90 18.59 -2.23 -1.96
CA GLY A 90 19.52 -2.33 -0.84
C GLY A 90 19.99 -0.99 -0.24
N GLU A 91 19.50 0.15 -0.73
CA GLU A 91 19.84 1.50 -0.25
C GLU A 91 18.67 2.14 0.49
N GLU A 92 18.97 3.10 1.36
CA GLU A 92 18.00 3.94 2.06
C GLU A 92 17.90 5.33 1.43
N ARG A 93 16.69 5.80 1.17
CA ARG A 93 16.40 7.12 0.60
C ARG A 93 15.33 7.84 1.43
N PRO A 94 15.68 8.91 2.15
CA PRO A 94 14.68 9.72 2.85
C PRO A 94 13.79 10.45 1.86
N LEU A 95 12.48 10.39 2.09
CA LEU A 95 11.46 11.06 1.29
C LEU A 95 10.58 11.93 2.16
N LYS A 96 9.96 12.93 1.55
CA LYS A 96 9.02 13.87 2.16
C LYS A 96 7.84 14.14 1.22
N ALA A 97 6.86 14.83 1.72
CA ALA A 97 5.69 15.23 0.92
C ALA A 97 6.10 15.82 -0.44
N TRP A 98 5.40 15.36 -1.48
CA TRP A 98 5.56 15.67 -2.91
C TRP A 98 6.75 15.00 -3.62
N ASP A 99 7.50 14.13 -2.94
CA ASP A 99 8.46 13.28 -3.62
C ASP A 99 7.71 12.18 -4.39
N PHE A 100 8.08 12.01 -5.65
CA PHE A 100 7.57 10.97 -6.54
C PHE A 100 8.62 9.88 -6.73
N VAL A 101 8.18 8.63 -6.69
CA VAL A 101 9.01 7.45 -6.91
C VAL A 101 8.45 6.64 -8.08
N HIS A 102 9.32 6.25 -8.99
CA HIS A 102 9.01 5.36 -10.10
C HIS A 102 9.84 4.09 -9.96
N CYS A 103 9.16 2.97 -9.84
CA CYS A 103 9.74 1.64 -9.77
C CYS A 103 9.37 0.85 -11.03
N PRO A 104 10.29 0.69 -12.02
CA PRO A 104 10.11 -0.30 -13.07
C PRO A 104 9.91 -1.69 -12.48
N ALA A 105 9.35 -2.60 -13.28
CA ALA A 105 9.22 -4.00 -12.89
C ALA A 105 10.53 -4.56 -12.31
N TRP A 106 10.40 -5.36 -11.25
CA TRP A 106 11.50 -5.99 -10.52
C TRP A 106 12.37 -5.05 -9.68
N THR A 107 12.01 -3.78 -9.51
CA THR A 107 12.67 -2.92 -8.53
C THR A 107 12.32 -3.40 -7.13
N GLU A 108 13.33 -3.83 -6.37
CA GLU A 108 13.13 -4.28 -4.99
C GLU A 108 12.96 -3.08 -4.05
N HIS A 109 11.84 -3.02 -3.33
CA HIS A 109 11.56 -1.87 -2.48
C HIS A 109 10.59 -2.15 -1.32
N VAL A 110 10.56 -1.21 -0.36
CA VAL A 110 9.54 -1.02 0.68
C VAL A 110 9.62 0.39 1.24
N PHE A 111 8.51 0.95 1.68
CA PHE A 111 8.49 2.22 2.40
C PHE A 111 8.42 1.97 3.91
N VAL A 112 9.06 2.83 4.70
CA VAL A 112 9.00 2.82 6.16
C VAL A 112 8.61 4.21 6.61
N GLY A 113 7.60 4.34 7.45
CA GLY A 113 7.23 5.63 8.05
C GLY A 113 8.40 6.25 8.80
N ALA A 114 8.57 7.56 8.71
CA ALA A 114 9.67 8.29 9.34
C ALA A 114 9.18 9.63 9.93
N GLY A 115 10.11 10.41 10.45
CA GLY A 115 9.79 11.71 11.04
C GLY A 115 9.06 11.60 12.38
N SER A 116 8.23 12.61 12.68
CA SER A 116 7.54 12.75 13.99
C SER A 116 6.05 12.43 13.95
N GLY A 117 5.53 12.02 12.80
CA GLY A 117 4.12 11.71 12.60
C GLY A 117 3.90 10.80 11.39
N PRO A 118 2.65 10.44 11.10
CA PRO A 118 2.34 9.50 10.04
C PRO A 118 2.70 10.04 8.65
N CYS A 119 3.11 9.13 7.76
CA CYS A 119 3.34 9.38 6.34
C CYS A 119 2.17 8.85 5.52
N LEU A 120 1.71 9.62 4.55
CA LEU A 120 0.64 9.26 3.63
C LEU A 120 1.19 9.09 2.21
N ILE A 121 0.97 7.93 1.61
CA ILE A 121 1.50 7.56 0.31
C ILE A 121 0.37 7.11 -0.61
N LEU A 122 0.27 7.73 -1.79
CA LEU A 122 -0.52 7.20 -2.91
C LEU A 122 0.35 6.20 -3.67
N SER A 123 -0.20 5.02 -3.93
CA SER A 123 0.45 3.96 -4.70
C SER A 123 -0.40 3.57 -5.91
N VAL A 124 0.24 3.39 -7.05
CA VAL A 124 -0.37 2.93 -8.30
C VAL A 124 0.53 1.83 -8.87
N GLY A 125 0.01 0.62 -8.98
CA GLY A 125 0.73 -0.52 -9.58
C GLY A 125 -0.01 -1.08 -10.77
N THR A 126 0.68 -1.41 -11.86
CA THR A 126 0.12 -2.16 -12.98
C THR A 126 -0.27 -3.57 -12.53
N ARG A 127 -1.00 -4.28 -13.37
CA ARG A 127 -1.41 -5.66 -13.10
C ARG A 127 -1.07 -6.56 -14.27
N ASN A 128 -0.04 -7.36 -14.10
CA ASN A 128 0.32 -8.37 -15.06
C ASN A 128 -0.40 -9.70 -14.73
N ASP A 129 -0.59 -10.54 -15.74
CA ASP A 129 -1.12 -11.88 -15.60
C ASP A 129 -0.19 -12.86 -16.35
N PRO A 130 0.53 -13.76 -15.66
CA PRO A 130 0.54 -13.95 -14.20
C PRO A 130 1.23 -12.80 -13.44
N ASP A 131 0.74 -12.54 -12.24
CA ASP A 131 1.34 -11.66 -11.26
C ASP A 131 2.47 -12.43 -10.53
N GLU A 132 3.70 -11.91 -10.59
CA GLU A 132 4.89 -12.55 -10.04
C GLU A 132 5.58 -11.62 -9.05
N VAL A 133 5.99 -12.17 -7.92
CA VAL A 133 6.63 -11.45 -6.82
C VAL A 133 7.78 -12.25 -6.24
N ILE A 134 8.84 -11.56 -5.79
CA ILE A 134 9.92 -12.12 -5.00
C ILE A 134 10.10 -11.31 -3.71
N TYR A 135 10.35 -12.00 -2.61
CA TYR A 135 10.72 -11.43 -1.32
C TYR A 135 12.17 -11.86 -1.04
N PRO A 136 13.16 -11.06 -1.44
CA PRO A 136 14.56 -11.40 -1.23
C PRO A 136 14.99 -11.14 0.21
N VAL A 137 16.06 -11.79 0.64
CA VAL A 137 16.70 -11.48 1.91
C VAL A 137 17.49 -10.18 1.76
N ALA A 138 17.10 -9.15 2.51
CA ALA A 138 17.74 -7.84 2.51
C ALA A 138 17.96 -7.35 3.93
N GLU A 139 19.23 -7.19 4.33
CA GLU A 139 19.60 -6.74 5.70
C GLU A 139 18.98 -5.37 6.03
N VAL A 140 18.97 -4.45 5.06
CA VAL A 140 18.36 -3.13 5.22
C VAL A 140 16.87 -3.24 5.60
N ALA A 141 16.13 -4.14 4.96
CA ALA A 141 14.71 -4.34 5.23
C ALA A 141 14.47 -5.11 6.55
N GLN A 142 15.35 -6.05 6.89
CA GLN A 142 15.28 -6.75 8.18
C GLN A 142 15.45 -5.78 9.36
N GLY A 143 16.36 -4.80 9.23
CA GLY A 143 16.59 -3.76 10.24
C GLY A 143 15.36 -2.90 10.53
N HIS A 144 14.43 -2.80 9.57
CA HIS A 144 13.17 -2.05 9.68
C HIS A 144 11.93 -2.95 9.85
N GLY A 145 12.11 -4.25 10.06
CA GLY A 145 11.00 -5.19 10.29
C GLY A 145 10.24 -5.62 9.04
N GLY A 146 10.61 -5.13 7.84
CA GLY A 146 10.00 -5.45 6.55
C GLY A 146 10.75 -6.52 5.74
N GLY A 147 11.78 -7.19 6.30
CA GLY A 147 12.55 -8.21 5.60
C GLY A 147 12.14 -9.64 5.96
N VAL A 148 12.33 -10.57 5.03
CA VAL A 148 12.22 -12.03 5.26
C VAL A 148 13.54 -12.61 5.75
N GLU A 149 13.49 -13.77 6.43
CA GLU A 149 14.69 -14.52 6.84
C GLU A 149 15.19 -15.45 5.73
N GLU A 150 14.28 -15.95 4.90
CA GLU A 150 14.56 -16.81 3.75
C GLU A 150 13.82 -16.25 2.52
N GLU A 151 14.50 -16.25 1.37
CA GLU A 151 13.93 -15.81 0.11
C GLU A 151 12.71 -16.67 -0.26
N THR A 152 11.65 -16.04 -0.71
CA THR A 152 10.43 -16.72 -1.14
C THR A 152 9.68 -15.94 -2.22
N THR A 153 8.93 -16.65 -3.06
CA THR A 153 7.96 -16.08 -4.01
C THR A 153 6.52 -16.19 -3.50
N SER A 154 6.35 -16.70 -2.28
CA SER A 154 5.05 -16.92 -1.64
C SER A 154 4.72 -15.79 -0.67
N ALA A 155 3.74 -14.97 -0.98
CA ALA A 155 3.24 -13.96 -0.05
C ALA A 155 2.75 -14.58 1.26
N LYS A 156 2.16 -15.79 1.20
CA LYS A 156 1.73 -16.51 2.40
C LYS A 156 2.90 -16.78 3.35
N ASP A 157 4.06 -17.16 2.81
CA ASP A 157 5.24 -17.47 3.63
C ASP A 157 5.91 -16.19 4.12
N ALA A 158 6.04 -15.18 3.27
CA ALA A 158 6.60 -13.87 3.64
C ALA A 158 5.83 -13.20 4.80
N TYR A 159 4.51 -13.33 4.82
CA TYR A 159 3.64 -12.73 5.86
C TYR A 159 3.23 -13.71 6.96
N ALA A 160 3.74 -14.96 7.00
CA ALA A 160 3.28 -16.01 7.91
C ALA A 160 3.31 -15.65 9.40
N ARG A 161 4.24 -14.79 9.81
CA ARG A 161 4.43 -14.35 11.20
C ARG A 161 3.52 -13.20 11.64
N PHE A 162 2.80 -12.57 10.71
CA PHE A 162 1.98 -11.40 10.98
C PHE A 162 0.48 -11.75 11.02
N PRO A 163 -0.32 -10.98 11.75
CA PRO A 163 -1.77 -11.14 11.71
C PRO A 163 -2.31 -10.82 10.30
N GLN A 164 -3.51 -11.28 10.00
CA GLN A 164 -4.18 -10.88 8.77
C GLN A 164 -4.69 -9.45 8.86
N ALA A 165 -4.72 -8.74 7.73
CA ALA A 165 -5.35 -7.45 7.64
C ALA A 165 -6.83 -7.52 8.02
N VAL A 166 -7.31 -6.54 8.76
CA VAL A 166 -8.71 -6.43 9.18
C VAL A 166 -9.35 -5.19 8.56
N GLU A 167 -10.62 -5.30 8.21
CA GLU A 167 -11.39 -4.13 7.78
C GLU A 167 -11.68 -3.22 8.98
N ARG A 168 -11.65 -1.92 8.75
CA ARG A 168 -11.97 -0.90 9.75
C ARG A 168 -12.61 0.33 9.11
N PRO A 169 -13.47 1.07 9.82
CA PRO A 169 -13.90 2.37 9.34
C PRO A 169 -12.75 3.38 9.44
N PHE A 170 -12.83 4.42 8.60
CA PHE A 170 -12.02 5.62 8.76
C PHE A 170 -12.16 6.19 10.17
N GLN A 171 -11.07 6.70 10.74
CA GLN A 171 -11.09 7.43 12.01
C GLN A 171 -10.58 8.85 11.80
N GLU A 172 -11.16 9.79 12.53
CA GLU A 172 -10.66 11.16 12.54
C GLU A 172 -9.19 11.20 12.98
N GLY A 173 -8.35 11.87 12.19
CA GLY A 173 -6.90 11.87 12.38
C GLY A 173 -6.12 10.86 11.52
N ASP A 174 -6.77 9.89 10.85
CA ASP A 174 -6.11 9.02 9.89
C ASP A 174 -5.57 9.79 8.66
N LEU A 175 -6.22 10.87 8.27
CA LEU A 175 -5.77 11.76 7.20
C LEU A 175 -5.53 13.16 7.74
N PRO A 176 -4.52 13.88 7.23
CA PRO A 176 -4.28 15.26 7.61
C PRO A 176 -5.46 16.15 7.23
N ASP A 177 -5.69 17.16 8.03
CA ASP A 177 -6.59 18.27 7.68
C ASP A 177 -5.79 19.24 6.79
N TRP A 178 -6.28 19.43 5.56
CA TRP A 178 -5.70 20.34 4.56
C TRP A 178 -6.33 21.72 4.68
#